data_31be4525d8a1ed4f5500b52200bb30df
#
_entry.id   31be4525d8a1ed4f5500b52200bb30df
#
_cell.length_a   1.000
_cell.length_b   1.000
_cell.length_c   1.000
_cell.angle_alpha   90.00
_cell.angle_beta   90.00
_cell.angle_gamma   90.00
#
_symmetry.space_group_name_H-M   'P 1'
#
loop_
_entity.id
_entity.type
_entity.pdbx_description
1 polymer ?
#
loop_
_entity_poly.entity_id
_entity_poly.type
_entity_poly.pdbx_seq_one_letter_code
_entity_poly.pdbx_strand_id
1 'polypeptide(L)'
;GARALAESVGIAASDFDEAMMSFTGAARRLELLKETENFTAFRDFAHAPSKLRATTNGVKDAFPKRHLTAVFELHTFSSLNKEFLPTYRDALARADTQVVYYDPEVLKHKNMPELSASFIAECFGHSEQLAIIDSKTELQDFLNDQYAENRVLLLMSSGWFSKVTPNWLD
;
A
#
# COMPACT_ATOMS: atom_id res chain seq x y z
N GLY A 1 4.72 9.70 -22.54
CA GLY A 1 5.46 8.53 -22.05
C GLY A 1 5.42 7.35 -23.00
N ALA A 2 4.81 6.21 -22.61
CA ALA A 2 4.86 4.95 -23.36
C ALA A 2 4.41 5.08 -24.82
N ARG A 3 3.31 5.79 -25.10
CA ARG A 3 2.82 6.03 -26.46
C ARG A 3 3.85 6.73 -27.34
N ALA A 4 4.47 7.81 -26.83
CA ALA A 4 5.49 8.53 -27.58
C ALA A 4 6.73 7.67 -27.89
N LEU A 5 7.08 6.77 -26.97
CA LEU A 5 8.15 5.78 -27.21
C LEU A 5 7.73 4.77 -28.28
N ALA A 6 6.51 4.24 -28.22
CA ALA A 6 5.99 3.30 -29.23
C ALA A 6 5.99 3.94 -30.63
N GLU A 7 5.53 5.17 -30.77
CA GLU A 7 5.56 5.94 -32.02
C GLU A 7 6.99 6.15 -32.53
N SER A 8 7.96 6.38 -31.63
CA SER A 8 9.37 6.56 -32.03
C SER A 8 10.04 5.31 -32.60
N VAL A 9 9.48 4.14 -32.32
CA VAL A 9 9.93 2.85 -32.87
C VAL A 9 9.01 2.32 -33.98
N GLY A 10 8.10 3.17 -34.50
CA GLY A 10 7.29 2.89 -35.69
C GLY A 10 5.93 2.24 -35.43
N ILE A 11 5.47 2.17 -34.17
CA ILE A 11 4.11 1.70 -33.83
C ILE A 11 3.14 2.86 -34.03
N ALA A 12 2.07 2.64 -34.81
CA ALA A 12 1.06 3.67 -34.99
C ALA A 12 0.32 3.95 -33.68
N ALA A 13 -0.07 5.21 -33.49
CA ALA A 13 -0.82 5.63 -32.28
C ALA A 13 -2.11 4.82 -32.08
N SER A 14 -2.84 4.53 -33.15
CA SER A 14 -4.04 3.70 -33.13
C SER A 14 -3.78 2.29 -32.61
N ASP A 15 -2.71 1.66 -33.08
CA ASP A 15 -2.35 0.29 -32.71
C ASP A 15 -1.92 0.22 -31.24
N PHE A 16 -1.20 1.25 -30.76
CA PHE A 16 -0.87 1.41 -29.34
C PHE A 16 -2.13 1.57 -28.49
N ASP A 17 -3.04 2.46 -28.89
CA ASP A 17 -4.27 2.73 -28.12
C ASP A 17 -5.16 1.47 -28.09
N GLU A 18 -5.29 0.73 -29.19
CA GLU A 18 -6.02 -0.55 -29.26
C GLU A 18 -5.38 -1.61 -28.33
N ALA A 19 -4.07 -1.77 -28.37
CA ALA A 19 -3.36 -2.70 -27.47
C ALA A 19 -3.54 -2.33 -26.00
N MET A 20 -3.59 -1.01 -25.68
CA MET A 20 -3.79 -0.54 -24.31
C MET A 20 -5.19 -0.81 -23.77
N MET A 21 -6.21 -1.03 -24.61
CA MET A 21 -7.55 -1.39 -24.16
C MET A 21 -7.61 -2.75 -23.45
N SER A 22 -6.71 -3.67 -23.80
CA SER A 22 -6.59 -4.99 -23.15
C SER A 22 -5.54 -5.03 -22.03
N PHE A 23 -4.83 -3.92 -21.78
CA PHE A 23 -3.79 -3.86 -20.78
C PHE A 23 -4.36 -3.79 -19.36
N THR A 24 -4.21 -4.86 -18.60
CA THR A 24 -4.72 -5.00 -17.22
C THR A 24 -3.82 -4.38 -16.16
N GLY A 25 -2.77 -3.65 -16.57
CA GLY A 25 -1.81 -3.06 -15.64
C GLY A 25 -0.58 -3.96 -15.40
N ALA A 26 0.40 -3.41 -14.70
CA ALA A 26 1.56 -4.17 -14.25
C ALA A 26 1.27 -4.79 -12.88
N ALA A 27 1.66 -6.04 -12.68
CA ALA A 27 1.52 -6.71 -11.39
C ALA A 27 2.05 -5.84 -10.24
N ARG A 28 1.33 -5.78 -9.13
CA ARG A 28 1.63 -4.96 -7.94
C ARG A 28 1.74 -3.45 -8.22
N ARG A 29 1.05 -2.94 -9.23
CA ARG A 29 0.93 -1.50 -9.51
C ARG A 29 -0.53 -1.14 -9.49
N LEU A 30 -1.05 -0.81 -8.32
CA LEU A 30 -2.47 -0.64 -8.01
C LEU A 30 -3.29 -1.83 -8.55
N GLU A 31 -2.79 -3.04 -8.27
CA GLU A 31 -3.40 -4.29 -8.70
C GLU A 31 -4.71 -4.52 -7.95
N LEU A 32 -5.78 -4.75 -8.70
CA LEU A 32 -7.08 -5.10 -8.13
C LEU A 32 -7.04 -6.53 -7.60
N LEU A 33 -7.27 -6.72 -6.30
CA LEU A 33 -7.32 -8.03 -5.65
C LEU A 33 -8.74 -8.58 -5.57
N LYS A 34 -9.68 -7.71 -5.24
CA LYS A 34 -11.12 -8.07 -5.13
C LYS A 34 -11.98 -6.85 -5.37
N GLU A 35 -13.09 -7.06 -6.06
CA GLU A 35 -14.09 -6.02 -6.27
C GLU A 35 -15.49 -6.61 -6.11
N THR A 36 -16.32 -5.91 -5.37
CA THR A 36 -17.76 -6.12 -5.25
C THR A 36 -18.46 -4.78 -5.32
N GLU A 37 -19.78 -4.76 -5.33
CA GLU A 37 -20.55 -3.50 -5.35
C GLU A 37 -20.12 -2.53 -4.24
N ASN A 38 -19.82 -3.04 -3.05
CA ASN A 38 -19.57 -2.23 -1.85
C ASN A 38 -18.15 -2.37 -1.27
N PHE A 39 -17.30 -3.24 -1.82
CA PHE A 39 -15.93 -3.46 -1.35
C PHE A 39 -14.95 -3.52 -2.50
N THR A 40 -13.80 -2.88 -2.34
CA THR A 40 -12.70 -2.95 -3.32
C THR A 40 -11.39 -3.08 -2.58
N ALA A 41 -10.54 -4.01 -2.99
CA ALA A 41 -9.20 -4.19 -2.42
C ALA A 41 -8.13 -4.07 -3.50
N PHE A 42 -7.11 -3.28 -3.21
CA PHE A 42 -5.95 -3.07 -4.08
C PHE A 42 -4.65 -3.47 -3.39
N ARG A 43 -3.68 -3.88 -4.20
CA ARG A 43 -2.30 -4.05 -3.80
C ARG A 43 -1.39 -3.16 -4.64
N ASP A 44 -0.45 -2.47 -3.99
CA ASP A 44 0.53 -1.61 -4.66
C ASP A 44 1.94 -1.82 -4.12
N PHE A 45 2.93 -1.64 -4.97
CA PHE A 45 4.34 -1.74 -4.62
C PHE A 45 4.90 -0.44 -4.01
N ALA A 46 4.06 0.54 -3.70
CA ALA A 46 4.49 1.79 -3.09
C ALA A 46 5.22 1.51 -1.76
N HIS A 47 6.45 1.99 -1.65
CA HIS A 47 7.29 1.81 -0.47
C HIS A 47 8.11 3.07 -0.14
N ALA A 48 8.18 4.06 -1.01
CA ALA A 48 8.81 5.34 -0.74
C ALA A 48 7.74 6.36 -0.26
N PRO A 49 8.08 7.32 0.61
CA PRO A 49 7.12 8.28 1.19
C PRO A 49 6.25 9.00 0.16
N SER A 50 6.87 9.49 -0.92
CA SER A 50 6.16 10.18 -2.01
C SER A 50 5.18 9.26 -2.76
N LYS A 51 5.55 7.98 -2.94
CA LYS A 51 4.69 6.98 -3.60
C LYS A 51 3.52 6.60 -2.71
N LEU A 52 3.75 6.36 -1.40
CA LEU A 52 2.68 6.12 -0.44
C LEU A 52 1.64 7.24 -0.51
N ARG A 53 2.10 8.49 -0.39
CA ARG A 53 1.21 9.66 -0.46
C ARG A 53 0.44 9.72 -1.77
N ALA A 54 1.12 9.55 -2.90
CA ALA A 54 0.49 9.61 -4.22
C ALA A 54 -0.55 8.50 -4.41
N THR A 55 -0.24 7.25 -4.04
CA THR A 55 -1.17 6.12 -4.16
C THR A 55 -2.36 6.27 -3.22
N THR A 56 -2.13 6.64 -1.94
CA THR A 56 -3.21 6.87 -0.96
C THR A 56 -4.15 7.99 -1.42
N ASN A 57 -3.59 9.11 -1.90
CA ASN A 57 -4.39 10.21 -2.40
C ASN A 57 -5.20 9.81 -3.64
N GLY A 58 -4.56 9.15 -4.61
CA GLY A 58 -5.22 8.71 -5.84
C GLY A 58 -6.38 7.75 -5.59
N VAL A 59 -6.20 6.79 -4.67
CA VAL A 59 -7.29 5.87 -4.28
C VAL A 59 -8.40 6.61 -3.55
N LYS A 60 -8.08 7.54 -2.63
CA LYS A 60 -9.12 8.33 -1.94
C LYS A 60 -9.88 9.23 -2.90
N ASP A 61 -9.22 9.81 -3.89
CA ASP A 61 -9.87 10.64 -4.92
C ASP A 61 -10.78 9.81 -5.85
N ALA A 62 -10.38 8.57 -6.14
CA ALA A 62 -11.22 7.64 -6.93
C ALA A 62 -12.45 7.14 -6.15
N PHE A 63 -12.35 7.03 -4.82
CA PHE A 63 -13.41 6.54 -3.93
C PHE A 63 -13.74 7.52 -2.79
N PRO A 64 -14.14 8.78 -3.09
CA PRO A 64 -14.23 9.85 -2.09
C PRO A 64 -15.28 9.59 -1.00
N LYS A 65 -16.30 8.77 -1.28
CA LYS A 65 -17.39 8.45 -0.35
C LYS A 65 -17.20 7.15 0.41
N ARG A 66 -16.19 6.34 0.04
CA ARG A 66 -15.91 5.08 0.72
C ARG A 66 -14.86 5.27 1.82
N HIS A 67 -14.96 4.47 2.85
CA HIS A 67 -13.96 4.41 3.91
C HIS A 67 -12.68 3.76 3.38
N LEU A 68 -11.59 4.52 3.31
CA LEU A 68 -10.28 4.02 2.88
C LEU A 68 -9.47 3.54 4.09
N THR A 69 -9.17 2.24 4.10
CA THR A 69 -8.15 1.65 4.98
C THR A 69 -6.86 1.50 4.19
N ALA A 70 -5.79 2.18 4.59
CA ALA A 70 -4.46 2.05 4.00
C ALA A 70 -3.53 1.30 4.95
N VAL A 71 -2.97 0.18 4.49
CA VAL A 71 -2.02 -0.65 5.22
C VAL A 71 -0.67 -0.60 4.52
N PHE A 72 0.36 -0.18 5.23
CA PHE A 72 1.72 -0.09 4.72
C PHE A 72 2.68 -1.00 5.50
N GLU A 73 3.46 -1.82 4.79
CA GLU A 73 4.51 -2.64 5.39
C GLU A 73 5.87 -1.95 5.33
N LEU A 74 6.51 -1.77 6.50
CA LEU A 74 7.92 -1.41 6.61
C LEU A 74 8.77 -2.65 6.31
N HIS A 75 9.33 -2.74 5.10
CA HIS A 75 10.06 -3.93 4.65
C HIS A 75 11.46 -3.63 4.11
N THR A 76 11.67 -2.47 3.48
CA THR A 76 12.97 -2.10 2.89
C THR A 76 13.95 -1.67 3.96
N PHE A 77 15.26 -1.73 3.67
CA PHE A 77 16.29 -1.21 4.58
C PHE A 77 16.05 0.26 4.92
N SER A 78 15.64 1.08 3.94
CA SER A 78 15.33 2.50 4.17
C SER A 78 14.11 2.69 5.05
N SER A 79 13.01 1.97 4.80
CA SER A 79 11.79 2.10 5.60
C SER A 79 11.94 1.59 7.04
N LEU A 80 12.94 0.78 7.32
CA LEU A 80 13.29 0.31 8.67
C LEU A 80 14.38 1.16 9.34
N ASN A 81 14.93 2.17 8.65
CA ASN A 81 15.99 3.03 9.19
C ASN A 81 15.38 4.18 9.99
N LYS A 82 15.84 4.34 11.25
CA LYS A 82 15.35 5.37 12.19
C LYS A 82 15.51 6.80 11.67
N GLU A 83 16.60 7.08 10.94
CA GLU A 83 16.86 8.41 10.39
C GLU A 83 15.96 8.72 9.18
N PHE A 84 15.54 7.69 8.44
CA PHE A 84 14.70 7.83 7.25
C PHE A 84 13.19 7.85 7.59
N LEU A 85 12.77 7.13 8.64
CA LEU A 85 11.36 7.00 9.04
C LEU A 85 10.61 8.34 9.14
N PRO A 86 11.18 9.45 9.68
CA PRO A 86 10.46 10.72 9.74
C PRO A 86 10.02 11.29 8.39
N THR A 87 10.61 10.84 7.28
CA THR A 87 10.21 11.25 5.92
C THR A 87 8.82 10.74 5.52
N TYR A 88 8.28 9.73 6.25
CA TYR A 88 6.92 9.18 6.05
C TYR A 88 5.83 10.01 6.72
N ARG A 89 6.17 11.10 7.41
CA ARG A 89 5.18 11.99 8.04
C ARG A 89 4.04 12.32 7.08
N ASP A 90 2.82 12.09 7.55
CA ASP A 90 1.58 12.33 6.82
C ASP A 90 1.44 11.58 5.47
N ALA A 91 2.25 10.54 5.22
CA ALA A 91 2.19 9.80 3.96
C ALA A 91 0.87 9.04 3.75
N LEU A 92 0.15 8.74 4.84
CA LEU A 92 -1.14 8.06 4.84
C LEU A 92 -2.31 8.96 5.26
N ALA A 93 -2.11 10.27 5.43
CA ALA A 93 -3.07 11.18 6.05
C ALA A 93 -4.46 11.26 5.37
N ARG A 94 -4.55 10.89 4.08
CA ARG A 94 -5.84 10.86 3.34
C ARG A 94 -6.65 9.59 3.59
N ALA A 95 -6.08 8.57 4.23
CA ALA A 95 -6.82 7.37 4.62
C ALA A 95 -7.62 7.62 5.91
N ASP A 96 -8.83 7.04 5.96
CA ASP A 96 -9.72 7.12 7.12
C ASP A 96 -9.26 6.18 8.25
N THR A 97 -8.60 5.07 7.88
CA THR A 97 -7.86 4.19 8.80
C THR A 97 -6.46 3.97 8.25
N GLN A 98 -5.46 4.19 9.09
CA GLN A 98 -4.05 4.09 8.75
C GLN A 98 -3.42 2.94 9.54
N VAL A 99 -2.72 2.05 8.86
CA VAL A 99 -2.00 0.96 9.53
C VAL A 99 -0.59 0.89 9.00
N VAL A 100 0.37 0.85 9.91
CA VAL A 100 1.76 0.54 9.60
C VAL A 100 2.11 -0.79 10.24
N TYR A 101 2.46 -1.74 9.40
CA TYR A 101 2.91 -3.06 9.83
C TYR A 101 4.44 -3.18 9.70
N TYR A 102 5.07 -3.78 10.66
CA TYR A 102 6.46 -4.24 10.55
C TYR A 102 6.63 -5.60 11.24
N ASP A 103 7.55 -6.41 10.73
CA ASP A 103 7.86 -7.71 11.29
C ASP A 103 9.19 -7.61 12.07
N PRO A 104 9.21 -7.77 13.41
CA PRO A 104 10.43 -7.74 14.20
C PRO A 104 11.48 -8.78 13.77
N GLU A 105 11.05 -9.93 13.22
CA GLU A 105 11.96 -10.93 12.69
C GLU A 105 12.70 -10.43 11.44
N VAL A 106 12.06 -9.60 10.61
CA VAL A 106 12.71 -8.97 9.46
C VAL A 106 13.80 -8.00 9.91
N LEU A 107 13.59 -7.25 11.01
CA LEU A 107 14.63 -6.40 11.60
C LEU A 107 15.84 -7.22 12.05
N LYS A 108 15.61 -8.33 12.75
CA LYS A 108 16.68 -9.25 13.20
C LYS A 108 17.43 -9.84 12.01
N HIS A 109 16.74 -10.35 11.01
CA HIS A 109 17.37 -10.91 9.80
C HIS A 109 18.20 -9.88 9.02
N LYS A 110 17.82 -8.61 9.07
CA LYS A 110 18.55 -7.51 8.42
C LYS A 110 19.62 -6.90 9.30
N ASN A 111 19.82 -7.39 10.53
CA ASN A 111 20.70 -6.82 11.54
C ASN A 111 20.45 -5.32 11.78
N MET A 112 19.18 -4.93 11.81
CA MET A 112 18.76 -3.55 12.05
C MET A 112 18.37 -3.34 13.51
N PRO A 113 18.51 -2.10 14.04
CA PRO A 113 18.08 -1.76 15.38
C PRO A 113 16.57 -1.98 15.57
N GLU A 114 16.17 -2.38 16.77
CA GLU A 114 14.74 -2.49 17.11
C GLU A 114 14.02 -1.15 16.95
N LEU A 115 12.78 -1.25 16.46
CA LEU A 115 11.84 -0.14 16.34
C LEU A 115 10.73 -0.32 17.38
N SER A 116 10.34 0.76 18.05
CA SER A 116 9.16 0.75 18.90
C SER A 116 7.93 1.26 18.13
N ALA A 117 6.77 0.75 18.45
CA ALA A 117 5.50 1.22 17.88
C ALA A 117 5.31 2.73 18.11
N SER A 118 5.67 3.24 19.29
CA SER A 118 5.58 4.67 19.61
C SER A 118 6.47 5.53 18.70
N PHE A 119 7.71 5.09 18.44
CA PHE A 119 8.60 5.82 17.54
C PHE A 119 8.10 5.82 16.09
N ILE A 120 7.57 4.68 15.63
CA ILE A 120 6.96 4.60 14.28
C ILE A 120 5.75 5.55 14.20
N ALA A 121 4.86 5.54 15.20
CA ALA A 121 3.70 6.42 15.24
C ALA A 121 4.10 7.91 15.21
N GLU A 122 5.14 8.31 15.94
CA GLU A 122 5.70 9.67 15.91
C GLU A 122 6.18 10.04 14.50
N CYS A 123 6.90 9.14 13.83
CA CYS A 123 7.41 9.35 12.49
C CYS A 123 6.29 9.53 11.45
N PHE A 124 5.14 8.85 11.61
CA PHE A 124 3.99 8.97 10.72
C PHE A 124 3.04 10.12 11.06
N GLY A 125 3.25 10.84 12.19
CA GLY A 125 2.54 12.07 12.53
C GLY A 125 1.48 11.96 13.63
N HIS A 126 1.46 10.88 14.43
CA HIS A 126 0.57 10.70 15.59
C HIS A 126 -0.90 11.02 15.31
N SER A 127 -1.52 10.27 14.39
CA SER A 127 -2.95 10.39 14.11
C SER A 127 -3.75 9.41 14.99
N GLU A 128 -4.93 9.80 15.46
CA GLU A 128 -5.87 8.88 16.15
C GLU A 128 -6.33 7.74 15.23
N GLN A 129 -6.21 7.91 13.91
CA GLN A 129 -6.55 6.91 12.90
C GLN A 129 -5.39 5.94 12.61
N LEU A 130 -4.22 6.13 13.23
CA LEU A 130 -3.01 5.33 13.00
C LEU A 130 -2.86 4.22 14.02
N ALA A 131 -2.80 2.98 13.54
CA ALA A 131 -2.41 1.80 14.30
C ALA A 131 -1.05 1.27 13.82
N ILE A 132 -0.24 0.79 14.76
CA ILE A 132 1.04 0.10 14.48
C ILE A 132 0.87 -1.36 14.86
N ILE A 133 1.12 -2.26 13.92
CA ILE A 133 1.02 -3.72 14.12
C ILE A 133 2.40 -4.34 13.93
N ASP A 134 2.82 -5.19 14.87
CA ASP A 134 4.10 -5.91 14.83
C ASP A 134 3.93 -7.44 14.92
N SER A 135 2.67 -7.92 14.90
CA SER A 135 2.30 -9.31 14.96
C SER A 135 1.61 -9.78 13.68
N LYS A 136 2.05 -10.92 13.12
CA LYS A 136 1.40 -11.54 11.95
C LYS A 136 -0.04 -11.95 12.24
N THR A 137 -0.30 -12.44 13.46
CA THR A 137 -1.65 -12.85 13.88
C THR A 137 -2.56 -11.64 13.95
N GLU A 138 -2.13 -10.56 14.59
CA GLU A 138 -2.89 -9.32 14.66
C GLU A 138 -3.15 -8.72 13.27
N LEU A 139 -2.14 -8.73 12.38
CA LEU A 139 -2.32 -8.30 10.99
C LEU A 139 -3.34 -9.17 10.26
N GLN A 140 -3.27 -10.50 10.43
CA GLN A 140 -4.21 -11.45 9.81
C GLN A 140 -5.65 -11.16 10.26
N ASP A 141 -5.86 -11.01 11.57
CA ASP A 141 -7.17 -10.72 12.16
C ASP A 141 -7.68 -9.37 11.66
N PHE A 142 -6.82 -8.32 11.70
CA PHE A 142 -7.16 -7.01 11.17
C PHE A 142 -7.58 -7.06 9.69
N LEU A 143 -6.83 -7.76 8.84
CA LEU A 143 -7.13 -7.85 7.41
C LEU A 143 -8.41 -8.64 7.13
N ASN A 144 -8.72 -9.67 7.93
CA ASN A 144 -9.96 -10.42 7.80
C ASN A 144 -11.19 -9.55 8.08
N ASP A 145 -11.09 -8.63 9.05
CA ASP A 145 -12.16 -7.71 9.44
C ASP A 145 -12.38 -6.56 8.43
N GLN A 146 -11.48 -6.41 7.44
CA GLN A 146 -11.62 -5.34 6.44
C GLN A 146 -12.69 -5.62 5.38
N TYR A 147 -13.13 -6.86 5.20
CA TYR A 147 -14.18 -7.19 4.24
C TYR A 147 -15.55 -6.72 4.74
N ALA A 148 -15.87 -5.45 4.49
CA ALA A 148 -17.07 -4.79 4.96
C ALA A 148 -17.64 -3.84 3.90
N GLU A 149 -18.93 -3.49 4.04
CA GLU A 149 -19.62 -2.59 3.12
C GLU A 149 -19.00 -1.17 3.13
N ASN A 150 -19.08 -0.53 1.98
CA ASN A 150 -18.63 0.84 1.73
C ASN A 150 -17.14 1.07 2.04
N ARG A 151 -16.30 0.05 1.80
CA ARG A 151 -14.88 0.09 2.14
C ARG A 151 -13.98 -0.11 0.93
N VAL A 152 -12.83 0.59 0.97
CA VAL A 152 -11.67 0.34 0.09
C VAL A 152 -10.49 -0.02 0.96
N LEU A 153 -9.83 -1.13 0.65
CA LEU A 153 -8.61 -1.58 1.29
C LEU A 153 -7.43 -1.38 0.32
N LEU A 154 -6.40 -0.68 0.77
CA LEU A 154 -5.17 -0.45 0.01
C LEU A 154 -3.99 -1.07 0.76
N LEU A 155 -3.41 -2.12 0.20
CA LEU A 155 -2.24 -2.82 0.73
C LEU A 155 -0.98 -2.34 0.00
N MET A 156 -0.07 -1.68 0.70
CA MET A 156 1.17 -1.13 0.12
C MET A 156 2.40 -1.81 0.72
N SER A 157 3.17 -2.50 -0.12
CA SER A 157 4.38 -3.21 0.30
C SER A 157 5.32 -3.50 -0.86
N SER A 158 6.63 -3.41 -0.59
CA SER A 158 7.66 -4.01 -1.45
C SER A 158 7.96 -5.48 -1.10
N GLY A 159 7.47 -5.95 0.05
CA GLY A 159 7.49 -7.32 0.51
C GLY A 159 6.17 -8.05 0.20
N TRP A 160 5.72 -8.88 1.15
CA TRP A 160 4.51 -9.69 1.03
C TRP A 160 3.76 -9.75 2.36
N PHE A 161 3.81 -8.71 3.16
CA PHE A 161 3.21 -8.70 4.49
C PHE A 161 3.54 -9.97 5.29
N SER A 162 4.81 -10.41 5.22
CA SER A 162 5.27 -11.67 5.84
C SER A 162 4.42 -12.90 5.42
N LYS A 163 3.85 -12.88 4.20
CA LYS A 163 2.93 -13.89 3.63
C LYS A 163 1.55 -13.95 4.31
N VAL A 164 1.19 -12.95 5.06
CA VAL A 164 -0.18 -12.82 5.60
C VAL A 164 -1.13 -12.51 4.45
N THR A 165 -2.20 -13.29 4.33
CA THR A 165 -3.22 -13.16 3.28
C THR A 165 -4.60 -13.20 3.92
N PRO A 166 -5.48 -12.24 3.66
CA PRO A 166 -6.82 -12.27 4.23
C PRO A 166 -7.66 -13.44 3.68
N ASN A 167 -8.47 -14.04 4.54
CA ASN A 167 -9.28 -15.24 4.22
C ASN A 167 -10.31 -15.02 3.10
N TRP A 168 -10.72 -13.79 2.87
CA TRP A 168 -11.68 -13.41 1.82
C TRP A 168 -11.04 -13.27 0.43
N LEU A 169 -9.73 -13.43 0.31
CA LEU A 169 -9.02 -13.31 -0.97
C LEU A 169 -8.99 -14.63 -1.76
N ASP A 170 -9.24 -15.75 -1.10
CA ASP A 170 -9.30 -17.09 -1.71
C ASP A 170 -10.55 -17.29 -2.59
#